data_4a7b56d8beb01ae788341ad55dc299da
#
_entry.id   4a7b56d8beb01ae788341ad55dc299da
#
_cell.length_a   1.000
_cell.length_b   1.000
_cell.length_c   1.000
_cell.angle_alpha   90.00
_cell.angle_beta   90.00
_cell.angle_gamma   90.00
#
_symmetry.space_group_name_H-M   'P 1'
#
loop_
_entity.id
_entity.type
_entity.pdbx_description
1 polymer ?
#
loop_
_entity_poly.entity_id
_entity_poly.type
_entity_poly.pdbx_seq_one_letter_code
_entity_poly.pdbx_strand_id
1 'polypeptide(L)'
;GTISNISVFNRLEILPTNNFQFASFKGADSISGEKLHSQNYSGNAHCANCTIGCQHFMSTNDSGESTTGRIEYESGFALGSLLGISDPNMLIRASVLCDKLGLDTISTGVTIAWAIETMDRGLLTQYSADHKLSFGDGASLIALNKSISERKGLGDLLADGTMRASKKIGNNSEEWAMHVK
;
A
#
# COMPACT_ATOMS: atom_id res chain seq x y z
N GLY A 1 -3.03 16.56 8.39
CA GLY A 1 -2.73 15.22 8.90
C GLY A 1 -1.41 14.69 8.39
N THR A 2 -1.00 13.50 8.82
CA THR A 2 0.32 12.92 8.51
C THR A 2 0.52 12.66 7.02
N ILE A 3 -0.55 12.46 6.25
CA ILE A 3 -0.49 12.24 4.80
C ILE A 3 0.24 13.36 4.03
N SER A 4 0.30 14.58 4.58
CA SER A 4 1.06 15.69 3.99
C SER A 4 2.57 15.42 3.93
N ASN A 5 3.08 14.45 4.69
CA ASN A 5 4.47 14.02 4.62
C ASN A 5 4.85 13.39 3.26
N ILE A 6 3.89 12.92 2.48
CA ILE A 6 4.15 12.41 1.12
C ILE A 6 4.87 13.46 0.28
N SER A 7 4.34 14.70 0.22
CA SER A 7 4.95 15.80 -0.54
C SER A 7 6.33 16.20 0.01
N VAL A 8 6.45 16.24 1.34
CA VAL A 8 7.71 16.63 2.02
C VAL A 8 8.80 15.62 1.75
N PHE A 9 8.52 14.33 1.99
CA PHE A 9 9.49 13.25 1.83
C PHE A 9 9.86 13.01 0.36
N ASN A 10 8.91 13.23 -0.55
CA ASN A 10 9.20 13.15 -1.98
C ASN A 10 10.21 14.23 -2.41
N ARG A 11 10.03 15.48 -1.94
CA ARG A 11 10.98 16.58 -2.22
C ARG A 11 12.35 16.39 -1.58
N LEU A 12 12.40 15.71 -0.44
CA LEU A 12 13.64 15.38 0.25
C LEU A 12 14.31 14.12 -0.29
N GLU A 13 13.72 13.47 -1.29
CA GLU A 13 14.21 12.21 -1.87
C GLU A 13 14.38 11.11 -0.82
N ILE A 14 13.38 10.98 0.09
CA ILE A 14 13.34 9.94 1.12
C ILE A 14 11.98 9.20 1.15
N LEU A 15 11.15 9.37 0.11
CA LEU A 15 9.87 8.66 -0.02
C LEU A 15 10.10 7.25 -0.58
N PRO A 16 9.86 6.18 0.21
CA PRO A 16 10.02 4.82 -0.28
C PRO A 16 9.14 4.55 -1.50
N THR A 17 9.76 4.04 -2.56
CA THR A 17 9.11 3.85 -3.86
C THR A 17 9.52 2.51 -4.46
N ASN A 18 8.57 1.75 -5.04
CA ASN A 18 8.79 0.47 -5.72
C ASN A 18 9.69 -0.48 -4.91
N ASN A 19 9.19 -0.96 -3.78
CA ASN A 19 9.94 -1.81 -2.85
C ASN A 19 11.30 -1.22 -2.43
N PHE A 20 11.34 0.09 -2.10
CA PHE A 20 12.55 0.82 -1.69
C PHE A 20 13.64 0.94 -2.76
N GLN A 21 13.36 0.61 -4.03
CA GLN A 21 14.32 0.75 -5.13
C GLN A 21 14.61 2.23 -5.45
N PHE A 22 13.67 3.11 -5.15
CA PHE A 22 13.80 4.55 -5.37
C PHE A 22 13.39 5.33 -4.11
N ALA A 23 13.89 6.54 -4.00
CA ALA A 23 13.64 7.45 -2.87
C ALA A 23 12.71 8.62 -3.24
N SER A 24 12.19 8.62 -4.48
CA SER A 24 11.20 9.58 -4.96
C SER A 24 10.21 8.92 -5.91
N PHE A 25 8.98 9.43 -5.92
CA PHE A 25 7.85 8.90 -6.69
C PHE A 25 7.29 9.98 -7.61
N LYS A 26 7.26 9.73 -8.91
CA LYS A 26 6.72 10.67 -9.90
C LYS A 26 5.23 10.96 -9.70
N GLY A 27 4.47 10.00 -9.17
CA GLY A 27 3.05 10.13 -8.87
C GLY A 27 2.72 10.74 -7.51
N ALA A 28 3.72 11.21 -6.74
CA ALA A 28 3.53 11.67 -5.36
C ALA A 28 2.50 12.81 -5.24
N ASP A 29 2.48 13.75 -6.20
CA ASP A 29 1.54 14.87 -6.19
C ASP A 29 0.09 14.40 -6.25
N SER A 30 -0.20 13.31 -6.95
CA SER A 30 -1.56 12.77 -7.09
C SER A 30 -2.10 12.15 -5.79
N ILE A 31 -1.22 11.64 -4.94
CA ILE A 31 -1.55 11.05 -3.63
C ILE A 31 -1.09 11.90 -2.46
N SER A 32 -0.73 13.15 -2.72
CA SER A 32 -0.32 14.11 -1.69
C SER A 32 -1.47 14.46 -0.76
N GLY A 33 -1.13 14.88 0.47
CA GLY A 33 -2.13 15.32 1.43
C GLY A 33 -2.97 16.49 0.92
N GLU A 34 -2.36 17.42 0.20
CA GLU A 34 -3.01 18.58 -0.42
C GLU A 34 -4.02 18.13 -1.49
N LYS A 35 -3.63 17.19 -2.34
CA LYS A 35 -4.51 16.69 -3.41
C LYS A 35 -5.67 15.89 -2.84
N LEU A 36 -5.41 14.96 -1.93
CA LEU A 36 -6.43 14.19 -1.25
C LEU A 36 -7.40 15.09 -0.48
N HIS A 37 -6.90 16.11 0.22
CA HIS A 37 -7.74 17.05 0.93
C HIS A 37 -8.66 17.85 -0.01
N SER A 38 -8.15 18.29 -1.16
CA SER A 38 -8.95 19.06 -2.12
C SER A 38 -10.03 18.26 -2.84
N GLN A 39 -9.85 16.95 -2.99
CA GLN A 39 -10.74 16.11 -3.82
C GLN A 39 -11.54 15.06 -3.04
N ASN A 40 -11.00 14.53 -1.96
CA ASN A 40 -11.51 13.35 -1.29
C ASN A 40 -11.88 13.59 0.18
N TYR A 41 -11.49 14.73 0.75
CA TYR A 41 -11.70 15.01 2.17
C TYR A 41 -13.18 15.00 2.56
N SER A 42 -13.52 14.28 3.63
CA SER A 42 -14.88 14.16 4.15
C SER A 42 -15.01 14.50 5.64
N GLY A 43 -13.90 14.66 6.36
CA GLY A 43 -13.93 15.05 7.77
C GLY A 43 -12.68 14.67 8.55
N ASN A 44 -12.65 15.07 9.81
CA ASN A 44 -11.60 14.72 10.76
C ASN A 44 -12.14 13.82 11.88
N ALA A 45 -11.23 13.05 12.50
CA ALA A 45 -11.48 12.40 13.78
C ALA A 45 -10.38 12.74 14.79
N HIS A 46 -10.73 12.60 16.04
CA HIS A 46 -9.89 12.92 17.19
C HIS A 46 -9.76 11.70 18.10
N CYS A 47 -8.59 11.47 18.66
CA CYS A 47 -8.47 10.58 19.82
C CYS A 47 -9.16 11.20 21.04
N ALA A 48 -9.52 10.39 22.03
CA ALA A 48 -10.13 10.88 23.26
C ALA A 48 -9.28 12.01 23.88
N ASN A 49 -9.92 13.14 24.17
CA ASN A 49 -9.29 14.34 24.74
C ASN A 49 -8.18 15.00 23.88
N CYS A 50 -8.11 14.67 22.58
CA CYS A 50 -7.15 15.31 21.66
C CYS A 50 -7.82 16.41 20.84
N THR A 51 -7.24 17.60 20.82
CA THR A 51 -7.74 18.76 20.06
C THR A 51 -7.18 18.86 18.65
N ILE A 52 -6.17 18.04 18.28
CA ILE A 52 -5.45 18.17 17.00
C ILE A 52 -6.28 17.63 15.82
N GLY A 53 -6.99 16.50 16.00
CA GLY A 53 -7.82 15.94 14.93
C GLY A 53 -7.01 15.56 13.69
N CYS A 54 -5.89 14.86 13.88
CA CYS A 54 -4.98 14.53 12.79
C CYS A 54 -5.48 13.41 11.87
N GLN A 55 -6.50 12.65 12.29
CA GLN A 55 -7.09 11.62 11.44
C GLN A 55 -7.98 12.27 10.39
N HIS A 56 -7.57 12.19 9.13
CA HIS A 56 -8.36 12.69 8.01
C HIS A 56 -9.12 11.55 7.35
N PHE A 57 -10.45 11.68 7.28
CA PHE A 57 -11.29 10.80 6.49
C PHE A 57 -11.29 11.26 5.04
N MET A 58 -11.04 10.31 4.14
CA MET A 58 -11.08 10.49 2.70
C MET A 58 -12.17 9.60 2.11
N SER A 59 -12.92 10.13 1.17
CA SER A 59 -14.00 9.41 0.49
C SER A 59 -13.75 9.35 -1.01
N THR A 60 -14.19 8.24 -1.62
CA THR A 60 -14.26 8.09 -3.06
C THR A 60 -15.60 7.47 -3.46
N ASN A 61 -16.11 7.86 -4.60
CA ASN A 61 -17.37 7.37 -5.20
C ASN A 61 -17.10 6.66 -6.53
N ASP A 62 -15.99 5.94 -6.59
CA ASP A 62 -15.63 5.22 -7.80
C ASP A 62 -16.49 3.98 -7.98
N SER A 63 -16.87 3.68 -9.25
CA SER A 63 -17.64 2.48 -9.62
C SER A 63 -19.03 2.35 -8.96
N GLY A 64 -19.62 3.48 -8.52
CA GLY A 64 -20.95 3.49 -7.91
C GLY A 64 -20.99 3.06 -6.44
N GLU A 65 -19.86 2.72 -5.85
CA GLU A 65 -19.72 2.40 -4.42
C GLU A 65 -18.98 3.54 -3.69
N SER A 66 -19.65 4.11 -2.66
CA SER A 66 -19.00 5.08 -1.80
C SER A 66 -18.12 4.37 -0.78
N THR A 67 -16.87 4.73 -0.75
CA THR A 67 -15.89 4.18 0.20
C THR A 67 -15.27 5.33 0.99
N THR A 68 -15.31 5.24 2.31
CA THR A 68 -14.74 6.26 3.22
C THR A 68 -13.85 5.59 4.25
N GLY A 69 -12.66 6.14 4.47
CA GLY A 69 -11.74 5.67 5.49
C GLY A 69 -10.64 6.66 5.80
N ARG A 70 -9.85 6.33 6.80
CA ARG A 70 -8.71 7.15 7.23
C ARG A 70 -7.51 6.89 6.34
N ILE A 71 -6.81 7.95 5.99
CA ILE A 71 -5.53 7.86 5.27
C ILE A 71 -4.48 8.64 6.05
N GLU A 72 -3.49 7.92 6.55
CA GLU A 72 -2.30 8.45 7.20
C GLU A 72 -1.09 8.30 6.26
N TYR A 73 0.05 8.94 6.61
CA TYR A 73 1.27 8.83 5.81
C TYR A 73 1.70 7.38 5.60
N GLU A 74 1.62 6.58 6.64
CA GLU A 74 2.05 5.17 6.63
C GLU A 74 1.24 4.34 5.60
N SER A 75 -0.07 4.51 5.56
CA SER A 75 -0.92 3.88 4.53
C SER A 75 -0.66 4.48 3.15
N GLY A 76 -0.43 5.80 3.09
CA GLY A 76 -0.15 6.54 1.86
C GLY A 76 1.12 6.08 1.16
N PHE A 77 2.22 5.88 1.90
CA PHE A 77 3.45 5.38 1.28
C PHE A 77 3.36 3.88 1.00
N ALA A 78 2.87 3.07 1.95
CA ALA A 78 2.91 1.62 1.85
C ALA A 78 2.01 1.08 0.72
N LEU A 79 0.79 1.62 0.57
CA LEU A 79 -0.17 1.23 -0.48
C LEU A 79 -0.11 2.13 -1.73
N GLY A 80 0.62 3.26 -1.65
CA GLY A 80 0.81 4.21 -2.73
C GLY A 80 2.20 4.10 -3.36
N SER A 81 3.15 4.96 -2.97
CA SER A 81 4.46 5.07 -3.61
C SER A 81 5.27 3.78 -3.60
N LEU A 82 5.20 3.00 -2.53
CA LEU A 82 5.93 1.73 -2.42
C LEU A 82 5.45 0.68 -3.45
N LEU A 83 4.18 0.77 -3.85
CA LEU A 83 3.56 -0.07 -4.88
C LEU A 83 3.44 0.63 -6.24
N GLY A 84 3.94 1.86 -6.38
CA GLY A 84 3.84 2.64 -7.60
C GLY A 84 2.42 3.14 -7.91
N ILE A 85 1.50 3.12 -6.96
CA ILE A 85 0.10 3.55 -7.13
C ILE A 85 -0.01 5.06 -6.99
N SER A 86 -0.48 5.72 -8.05
CA SER A 86 -0.72 7.16 -8.10
C SER A 86 -2.21 7.55 -8.16
N ASP A 87 -3.10 6.57 -8.22
CA ASP A 87 -4.54 6.81 -8.20
C ASP A 87 -5.04 6.98 -6.74
N PRO A 88 -5.52 8.19 -6.36
CA PRO A 88 -6.02 8.45 -5.01
C PRO A 88 -7.24 7.59 -4.65
N ASN A 89 -8.12 7.30 -5.59
CA ASN A 89 -9.30 6.47 -5.34
C ASN A 89 -8.89 5.04 -5.03
N MET A 90 -7.93 4.50 -5.76
CA MET A 90 -7.39 3.17 -5.52
C MET A 90 -6.68 3.08 -4.17
N LEU A 91 -5.90 4.10 -3.81
CA LEU A 91 -5.25 4.19 -2.50
C LEU A 91 -6.27 4.17 -1.35
N ILE A 92 -7.34 4.98 -1.44
CA ILE A 92 -8.41 5.02 -0.44
C ILE A 92 -9.09 3.65 -0.31
N ARG A 93 -9.47 3.04 -1.43
CA ARG A 93 -10.10 1.71 -1.45
C ARG A 93 -9.22 0.63 -0.86
N ALA A 94 -7.94 0.61 -1.19
CA ALA A 94 -6.99 -0.36 -0.66
C ALA A 94 -6.81 -0.22 0.86
N SER A 95 -6.68 1.01 1.36
CA SER A 95 -6.56 1.29 2.79
C SER A 95 -7.80 0.84 3.57
N VAL A 96 -8.99 1.22 3.09
CA VAL A 96 -10.27 0.81 3.71
C VAL A 96 -10.45 -0.71 3.65
N LEU A 97 -10.01 -1.34 2.57
CA LEU A 97 -10.09 -2.79 2.45
C LEU A 97 -9.17 -3.50 3.46
N CYS A 98 -7.97 -2.98 3.69
CA CYS A 98 -7.09 -3.49 4.75
C CYS A 98 -7.78 -3.42 6.12
N ASP A 99 -8.38 -2.27 6.47
CA ASP A 99 -9.13 -2.11 7.72
C ASP A 99 -10.28 -3.13 7.84
N LYS A 100 -11.08 -3.30 6.78
CA LYS A 100 -12.21 -4.25 6.76
C LYS A 100 -11.76 -5.71 6.90
N LEU A 101 -10.58 -6.05 6.39
CA LEU A 101 -10.03 -7.41 6.41
C LEU A 101 -9.12 -7.66 7.62
N GLY A 102 -8.90 -6.67 8.48
CA GLY A 102 -8.01 -6.77 9.65
C GLY A 102 -6.52 -6.88 9.26
N LEU A 103 -6.13 -6.30 8.12
CA LEU A 103 -4.75 -6.29 7.63
C LEU A 103 -4.06 -4.99 8.03
N ASP A 104 -2.84 -5.08 8.53
CA ASP A 104 -1.98 -3.91 8.73
C ASP A 104 -1.52 -3.35 7.37
N THR A 105 -1.79 -2.05 7.12
CA THR A 105 -1.52 -1.42 5.82
C THR A 105 -0.04 -1.41 5.47
N ILE A 106 0.85 -1.18 6.46
CA ILE A 106 2.29 -1.14 6.24
C ILE A 106 2.81 -2.52 5.86
N SER A 107 2.53 -3.53 6.70
CA SER A 107 2.98 -4.90 6.47
C SER A 107 2.44 -5.46 5.15
N THR A 108 1.18 -5.15 4.82
CA THR A 108 0.56 -5.58 3.57
C THR A 108 1.25 -4.93 2.37
N GLY A 109 1.44 -3.61 2.39
CA GLY A 109 2.10 -2.89 1.31
C GLY A 109 3.53 -3.37 1.08
N VAL A 110 4.32 -3.50 2.16
CA VAL A 110 5.71 -3.99 2.08
C VAL A 110 5.78 -5.42 1.54
N THR A 111 4.88 -6.31 2.00
CA THR A 111 4.87 -7.71 1.54
C THR A 111 4.47 -7.81 0.06
N ILE A 112 3.50 -7.02 -0.38
CA ILE A 112 3.10 -6.99 -1.80
C ILE A 112 4.22 -6.37 -2.66
N ALA A 113 4.87 -5.30 -2.21
CA ALA A 113 5.99 -4.69 -2.92
C ALA A 113 7.14 -5.69 -3.13
N TRP A 114 7.48 -6.45 -2.09
CA TRP A 114 8.44 -7.54 -2.19
C TRP A 114 7.99 -8.62 -3.18
N ALA A 115 6.72 -9.00 -3.17
CA ALA A 115 6.18 -10.00 -4.10
C ALA A 115 6.24 -9.55 -5.56
N ILE A 116 5.95 -8.26 -5.84
CA ILE A 116 6.07 -7.68 -7.18
C ILE A 116 7.53 -7.79 -7.65
N GLU A 117 8.49 -7.31 -6.87
CA GLU A 117 9.91 -7.39 -7.23
C GLU A 117 10.38 -8.83 -7.38
N THR A 118 9.93 -9.72 -6.50
CA THR A 118 10.29 -11.15 -6.57
C THR A 118 9.73 -11.81 -7.84
N MET A 119 8.54 -11.41 -8.27
CA MET A 119 7.95 -11.87 -9.53
C MET A 119 8.69 -11.30 -10.74
N ASP A 120 9.07 -10.02 -10.72
CA ASP A 120 9.88 -9.38 -11.79
C ASP A 120 11.25 -10.05 -11.93
N ARG A 121 11.80 -10.57 -10.82
CA ARG A 121 13.05 -11.35 -10.79
C ARG A 121 12.86 -12.83 -11.19
N GLY A 122 11.63 -13.25 -11.54
CA GLY A 122 11.32 -14.59 -12.05
C GLY A 122 11.22 -15.68 -10.98
N LEU A 123 11.10 -15.36 -9.70
CA LEU A 123 11.08 -16.35 -8.60
C LEU A 123 9.66 -16.79 -8.15
N LEU A 124 8.60 -16.14 -8.62
CA LEU A 124 7.20 -16.47 -8.30
C LEU A 124 6.42 -16.95 -9.53
N THR A 125 7.10 -17.57 -10.49
CA THR A 125 6.52 -17.97 -11.78
C THR A 125 5.35 -18.95 -11.63
N GLN A 126 5.35 -19.79 -10.61
CA GLN A 126 4.25 -20.73 -10.29
C GLN A 126 2.93 -20.02 -9.96
N TYR A 127 2.96 -18.74 -9.61
CA TYR A 127 1.79 -17.91 -9.32
C TYR A 127 1.42 -16.96 -10.47
N SER A 128 2.23 -16.89 -11.54
CA SER A 128 2.06 -15.92 -12.63
C SER A 128 0.81 -16.18 -13.49
N ALA A 129 0.25 -17.38 -13.44
CA ALA A 129 -1.00 -17.71 -14.14
C ALA A 129 -2.22 -17.05 -13.48
N ASP A 130 -2.21 -16.93 -12.15
CA ASP A 130 -3.32 -16.38 -11.37
C ASP A 130 -3.13 -14.89 -11.05
N HIS A 131 -1.88 -14.41 -11.02
CA HIS A 131 -1.53 -13.05 -10.64
C HIS A 131 -0.40 -12.50 -11.53
N LYS A 132 -0.75 -11.52 -12.36
CA LYS A 132 0.26 -10.71 -13.05
C LYS A 132 0.47 -9.43 -12.25
N LEU A 133 1.41 -9.47 -11.31
CA LEU A 133 1.72 -8.33 -10.45
C LEU A 133 2.68 -7.38 -11.17
N SER A 134 2.42 -6.07 -11.03
CA SER A 134 3.34 -5.02 -11.46
C SER A 134 3.18 -3.77 -10.60
N PHE A 135 4.23 -3.00 -10.46
CA PHE A 135 4.13 -1.69 -9.83
C PHE A 135 3.16 -0.80 -10.61
N GLY A 136 2.26 -0.11 -9.91
CA GLY A 136 1.21 0.73 -10.48
C GLY A 136 -0.12 0.04 -10.75
N ASP A 137 -0.22 -1.28 -10.57
CA ASP A 137 -1.46 -2.03 -10.79
C ASP A 137 -2.34 -2.07 -9.52
N GLY A 138 -3.22 -1.09 -9.38
CA GLY A 138 -4.14 -1.02 -8.25
C GLY A 138 -5.21 -2.11 -8.23
N ALA A 139 -5.61 -2.66 -9.38
CA ALA A 139 -6.60 -3.74 -9.43
C ALA A 139 -6.01 -5.03 -8.83
N SER A 140 -4.78 -5.35 -9.18
CA SER A 140 -4.04 -6.48 -8.57
C SER A 140 -3.84 -6.29 -7.07
N LEU A 141 -3.59 -5.07 -6.59
CA LEU A 141 -3.49 -4.76 -5.16
C LEU A 141 -4.78 -5.14 -4.42
N ILE A 142 -5.94 -4.71 -4.90
CA ILE A 142 -7.25 -5.02 -4.28
C ILE A 142 -7.52 -6.54 -4.28
N ALA A 143 -7.22 -7.21 -5.39
CA ALA A 143 -7.39 -8.66 -5.49
C ALA A 143 -6.48 -9.41 -4.51
N LEU A 144 -5.23 -8.96 -4.40
CA LEU A 144 -4.23 -9.60 -3.55
C LEU A 144 -4.52 -9.40 -2.05
N ASN A 145 -5.02 -8.23 -1.64
CA ASN A 145 -5.47 -8.01 -0.27
C ASN A 145 -6.54 -9.04 0.17
N LYS A 146 -7.49 -9.33 -0.72
CA LYS A 146 -8.51 -10.38 -0.48
C LYS A 146 -7.88 -11.76 -0.39
N SER A 147 -7.00 -12.10 -1.34
CA SER A 147 -6.32 -13.40 -1.36
C SER A 147 -5.46 -13.62 -0.10
N ILE A 148 -4.80 -12.58 0.41
CA ILE A 148 -4.02 -12.61 1.67
C ILE A 148 -4.94 -12.92 2.84
N SER A 149 -6.06 -12.21 2.98
CA SER A 149 -7.01 -12.42 4.08
C SER A 149 -7.66 -13.80 4.04
N GLU A 150 -7.88 -14.35 2.86
CA GLU A 150 -8.47 -15.67 2.64
C GLU A 150 -7.44 -16.82 2.62
N ARG A 151 -6.15 -16.49 2.68
CA ARG A 151 -5.03 -17.45 2.56
C ARG A 151 -5.13 -18.34 1.32
N LYS A 152 -5.37 -17.73 0.14
CA LYS A 152 -5.52 -18.47 -1.13
C LYS A 152 -4.36 -18.21 -2.10
N GLY A 153 -3.83 -19.26 -2.70
CA GLY A 153 -2.78 -19.15 -3.72
C GLY A 153 -1.55 -18.37 -3.24
N LEU A 154 -1.15 -17.33 -4.00
CA LEU A 154 -0.09 -16.43 -3.60
C LEU A 154 -0.39 -15.74 -2.26
N GLY A 155 -1.66 -15.44 -1.98
CA GLY A 155 -2.10 -14.82 -0.73
C GLY A 155 -1.75 -15.65 0.51
N ASP A 156 -1.75 -16.97 0.45
CA ASP A 156 -1.34 -17.81 1.58
C ASP A 156 0.14 -17.66 1.91
N LEU A 157 0.99 -17.56 0.89
CA LEU A 157 2.40 -17.28 1.07
C LEU A 157 2.62 -15.90 1.73
N LEU A 158 1.92 -14.89 1.24
CA LEU A 158 2.09 -13.49 1.67
C LEU A 158 1.48 -13.20 3.04
N ALA A 159 0.47 -13.97 3.46
CA ALA A 159 -0.18 -13.85 4.76
C ALA A 159 0.77 -14.10 5.94
N ASP A 160 1.89 -14.77 5.70
CA ASP A 160 2.94 -15.00 6.71
C ASP A 160 3.89 -13.81 6.89
N GLY A 161 3.76 -12.77 6.04
CA GLY A 161 4.59 -11.56 6.01
C GLY A 161 5.90 -11.75 5.26
N THR A 162 6.56 -10.62 4.95
CA THR A 162 7.72 -10.55 4.06
C THR A 162 8.86 -11.47 4.49
N MET A 163 9.23 -11.45 5.77
CA MET A 163 10.35 -12.25 6.30
C MET A 163 10.14 -13.76 6.09
N ARG A 164 8.94 -14.27 6.43
CA ARG A 164 8.67 -15.70 6.32
C ARG A 164 8.48 -16.12 4.87
N ALA A 165 7.81 -15.29 4.08
CA ALA A 165 7.61 -15.52 2.67
C ALA A 165 8.96 -15.58 1.91
N SER A 166 9.88 -14.66 2.17
CA SER A 166 11.20 -14.64 1.54
C SER A 166 12.03 -15.88 1.87
N LYS A 167 12.04 -16.28 3.15
CA LYS A 167 12.71 -17.52 3.57
C LYS A 167 12.14 -18.77 2.89
N LYS A 168 10.82 -18.82 2.70
CA LYS A 168 10.13 -19.94 2.06
C LYS A 168 10.43 -20.03 0.55
N ILE A 169 10.58 -18.88 -0.13
CA ILE A 169 10.96 -18.81 -1.53
C ILE A 169 12.47 -19.11 -1.70
N GLY A 170 13.31 -18.63 -0.79
CA GLY A 170 14.77 -18.77 -0.88
C GLY A 170 15.35 -18.01 -2.07
N ASN A 171 16.34 -18.55 -2.73
CA ASN A 171 17.01 -17.96 -3.90
C ASN A 171 17.47 -16.51 -3.67
N ASN A 172 17.96 -16.22 -2.46
CA ASN A 172 18.38 -14.91 -2.02
C ASN A 172 17.25 -13.83 -2.02
N SER A 173 15.98 -14.23 -2.10
CA SER A 173 14.88 -13.26 -2.10
C SER A 173 14.76 -12.45 -0.79
N GLU A 174 15.51 -12.83 0.21
CA GLU A 174 15.67 -12.11 1.48
C GLU A 174 16.46 -10.80 1.32
N GLU A 175 17.28 -10.66 0.27
CA GLU A 175 18.12 -9.47 0.05
C GLU A 175 17.30 -8.21 -0.25
N TRP A 176 16.10 -8.35 -0.82
CA TRP A 176 15.16 -7.24 -1.07
C TRP A 176 13.89 -7.34 -0.22
N ALA A 177 13.88 -8.19 0.78
CA ALA A 177 12.78 -8.32 1.73
C ALA A 177 12.93 -7.32 2.87
N MET A 178 12.36 -6.13 2.72
CA MET A 178 12.38 -5.10 3.76
C MET A 178 11.35 -5.44 4.84
N HIS A 179 11.79 -5.57 6.08
CA HIS A 179 10.92 -5.87 7.22
C HIS A 179 11.61 -5.51 8.54
N VAL A 180 10.82 -5.32 9.59
CA VAL A 180 11.28 -5.00 10.95
C VAL A 180 10.85 -6.06 11.99
N LYS A 181 10.11 -7.07 11.55
CA LYS A 181 9.58 -8.18 12.37
C LYS A 181 9.84 -9.49 11.65
#